data_372e526d87ce706ebc49df7fd4e10356
#
_entry.id   372e526d87ce706ebc49df7fd4e10356
#
_cell.length_a   1.000
_cell.length_b   1.000
_cell.length_c   1.000
_cell.angle_alpha   90.00
_cell.angle_beta   90.00
_cell.angle_gamma   90.00
#
_symmetry.space_group_name_H-M   'P 1'
#
loop_
_entity.id
_entity.type
_entity.pdbx_description
1 polymer ?
#
loop_
_entity_poly.entity_id
_entity_poly.type
_entity_poly.pdbx_seq_one_letter_code
_entity_poly.pdbx_strand_id
1 'polypeptide(L)'
;MTRPIEILLVEDSRGDALLTKDGLADARIANAVHHAWTGKEALDLLFNQKCLLDFVLLDLNLPDMAGIDILAKIKNNESHCHIPVVVMTTSSHETDRMRSYNLQAAGYITKPLDPDEFIRVIKGISTYWFQLVSLPHKS
;
A
#
# COMPACT_ATOMS: atom_id res chain seq x y z
N MET A 1 22.63 10.87 4.79
CA MET A 1 21.52 11.33 3.96
C MET A 1 20.51 10.20 3.76
N THR A 2 19.29 10.45 4.12
CA THR A 2 18.24 9.44 3.99
C THR A 2 17.61 9.51 2.59
N ARG A 3 17.42 8.36 1.97
CA ARG A 3 16.68 8.29 0.71
C ARG A 3 15.18 8.40 0.98
N PRO A 4 14.38 8.85 0.00
CA PRO A 4 12.92 8.83 0.16
C PRO A 4 12.40 7.41 0.39
N ILE A 5 11.28 7.32 1.09
CA ILE A 5 10.56 6.05 1.23
C ILE A 5 9.90 5.74 -0.12
N GLU A 6 10.15 4.56 -0.64
CA GLU A 6 9.57 4.12 -1.91
C GLU A 6 8.27 3.37 -1.65
N ILE A 7 7.16 3.94 -2.10
CA ILE A 7 5.81 3.42 -1.84
C ILE A 7 5.21 2.89 -3.14
N LEU A 8 4.66 1.68 -3.08
CA LEU A 8 3.80 1.17 -4.15
C LEU A 8 2.35 1.42 -3.75
N LEU A 9 1.64 2.17 -4.57
CA LEU A 9 0.19 2.37 -4.44
C LEU A 9 -0.51 1.55 -5.51
N VAL A 10 -1.33 0.59 -5.09
CA VAL A 10 -2.13 -0.24 -6.00
C VAL A 10 -3.59 0.18 -5.85
N GLU A 11 -4.07 0.96 -6.80
CA GLU A 11 -5.37 1.60 -6.74
C GLU A 11 -5.91 1.89 -8.13
N ASP A 12 -7.09 1.39 -8.47
CA ASP A 12 -7.73 1.63 -9.77
C ASP A 12 -8.67 2.83 -9.77
N SER A 13 -9.11 3.30 -8.61
CA SER A 13 -9.96 4.47 -8.50
C SER A 13 -9.14 5.75 -8.64
N ARG A 14 -9.45 6.53 -9.67
CA ARG A 14 -8.75 7.77 -9.94
C ARG A 14 -8.87 8.77 -8.80
N GLY A 15 -10.08 8.90 -8.24
CA GLY A 15 -10.34 9.80 -7.12
C GLY A 15 -9.60 9.39 -5.87
N ASP A 16 -9.65 8.10 -5.53
CA ASP A 16 -8.98 7.58 -4.33
C ASP A 16 -7.45 7.68 -4.47
N ALA A 17 -6.93 7.43 -5.67
CA ALA A 17 -5.50 7.58 -5.92
C ALA A 17 -5.05 9.03 -5.72
N LEU A 18 -5.84 9.99 -6.20
CA LEU A 18 -5.54 11.41 -6.05
C LEU A 18 -5.52 11.81 -4.58
N LEU A 19 -6.53 11.40 -3.81
CA LEU A 19 -6.59 11.69 -2.37
C LEU A 19 -5.41 11.08 -1.62
N THR A 20 -5.03 9.87 -1.99
CA THR A 20 -3.88 9.18 -1.39
C THR A 20 -2.60 9.94 -1.67
N LYS A 21 -2.37 10.32 -2.93
CA LYS A 21 -1.17 11.06 -3.34
C LYS A 21 -1.11 12.42 -2.65
N ASP A 22 -2.24 13.11 -2.54
CA ASP A 22 -2.29 14.41 -1.85
C ASP A 22 -1.92 14.28 -0.38
N GLY A 23 -2.46 13.26 0.29
CA GLY A 23 -2.14 13.00 1.70
C GLY A 23 -0.67 12.64 1.92
N LEU A 24 -0.09 11.86 1.00
CA LEU A 24 1.31 11.48 1.08
C LEU A 24 2.26 12.64 0.75
N ALA A 25 1.84 13.54 -0.14
CA ALA A 25 2.64 14.71 -0.49
C ALA A 25 2.87 15.65 0.71
N ASP A 26 1.93 15.67 1.66
CA ASP A 26 2.03 16.47 2.87
C ASP A 26 2.84 15.80 3.98
N ALA A 27 3.36 14.60 3.76
CA ALA A 27 4.13 13.88 4.77
C ALA A 27 5.45 14.58 5.06
N ARG A 28 5.86 14.59 6.35
CA ARG A 28 7.12 15.20 6.76
C ARG A 28 8.33 14.43 6.26
N ILE A 29 8.16 13.14 6.00
CA ILE A 29 9.21 12.28 5.50
C ILE A 29 9.09 12.20 3.99
N ALA A 30 10.20 12.44 3.29
CA ALA A 30 10.23 12.37 1.84
C ALA A 30 9.82 10.97 1.36
N ASN A 31 8.95 10.93 0.36
CA ASN A 31 8.49 9.68 -0.21
C ASN A 31 8.30 9.80 -1.71
N ALA A 32 8.42 8.68 -2.41
CA ALA A 32 8.17 8.57 -3.84
C ALA A 32 7.08 7.53 -4.05
N VAL A 33 6.05 7.88 -4.80
CA VAL A 33 4.90 7.00 -5.03
C VAL A 33 4.98 6.41 -6.43
N HIS A 34 5.00 5.09 -6.48
CA HIS A 34 4.88 4.32 -7.71
C HIS A 34 3.45 3.82 -7.80
N HIS A 35 2.70 4.29 -8.77
CA HIS A 35 1.27 3.99 -8.86
C HIS A 35 0.99 2.91 -9.88
N ALA A 36 0.41 1.81 -9.42
CA ALA A 36 -0.12 0.74 -10.27
C ALA A 36 -1.64 0.86 -10.31
N TRP A 37 -2.21 0.96 -11.50
CA TRP A 37 -3.65 1.06 -11.72
C TRP A 37 -4.34 -0.29 -11.77
N THR A 38 -3.57 -1.35 -12.00
CA THR A 38 -4.04 -2.71 -12.13
C THR A 38 -3.16 -3.66 -11.35
N GLY A 39 -3.65 -4.87 -11.12
CA GLY A 39 -2.85 -5.91 -10.49
C GLY A 39 -1.64 -6.30 -11.33
N LYS A 40 -1.81 -6.34 -12.65
CA LYS A 40 -0.71 -6.65 -13.57
C LYS A 40 0.42 -5.63 -13.46
N GLU A 41 0.08 -4.34 -13.42
CA GLU A 41 1.08 -3.28 -13.25
C GLU A 41 1.79 -3.41 -11.89
N ALA A 42 1.04 -3.75 -10.83
CA ALA A 42 1.61 -3.94 -9.51
C ALA A 42 2.62 -5.09 -9.50
N LEU A 43 2.27 -6.21 -10.09
CA LEU A 43 3.16 -7.38 -10.16
C LEU A 43 4.40 -7.08 -10.98
N ASP A 44 4.27 -6.28 -12.05
CA ASP A 44 5.40 -5.87 -12.87
C ASP A 44 6.38 -5.01 -12.06
N LEU A 45 5.86 -4.01 -11.32
CA LEU A 45 6.70 -3.17 -10.46
C LEU A 45 7.37 -3.95 -9.35
N LEU A 46 6.67 -4.94 -8.79
CA LEU A 46 7.19 -5.75 -7.68
C LEU A 46 8.26 -6.75 -8.15
N PHE A 47 8.03 -7.43 -9.26
CA PHE A 47 8.82 -8.62 -9.60
C PHE A 47 9.65 -8.51 -10.88
N ASN A 48 9.31 -7.60 -11.79
CA ASN A 48 9.97 -7.49 -13.09
C ASN A 48 10.86 -6.25 -13.23
N GLN A 49 10.58 -5.21 -12.45
CA GLN A 49 11.39 -4.00 -12.46
C GLN A 49 12.31 -4.00 -11.24
N LYS A 50 13.48 -3.39 -11.37
CA LYS A 50 14.43 -3.29 -10.26
C LYS A 50 14.07 -2.12 -9.36
N CYS A 51 12.83 -2.13 -8.86
CA CYS A 51 12.32 -1.10 -7.97
C CYS A 51 12.38 -1.61 -6.54
N LEU A 52 13.14 -0.93 -5.70
CA LEU A 52 13.22 -1.26 -4.28
C LEU A 52 12.07 -0.55 -3.56
N LEU A 53 11.10 -1.32 -3.11
CA LEU A 53 9.91 -0.79 -2.45
C LEU A 53 10.02 -1.00 -0.95
N ASP A 54 9.61 0.01 -0.19
CA ASP A 54 9.65 0.00 1.27
C ASP A 54 8.28 -0.23 1.90
N PHE A 55 7.21 0.04 1.16
CA PHE A 55 5.86 0.05 1.71
C PHE A 55 4.84 -0.11 0.58
N VAL A 56 3.76 -0.84 0.84
CA VAL A 56 2.69 -1.05 -0.14
C VAL A 56 1.34 -0.66 0.47
N LEU A 57 0.60 0.20 -0.26
CA LEU A 57 -0.82 0.46 -0.02
C LEU A 57 -1.61 -0.29 -1.10
N LEU A 58 -2.48 -1.20 -0.69
CA LEU A 58 -3.11 -2.14 -1.59
C LEU A 58 -4.63 -2.13 -1.46
N ASP A 59 -5.32 -1.84 -2.57
CA ASP A 59 -6.76 -2.09 -2.64
C ASP A 59 -7.01 -3.56 -3.04
N LEU A 60 -8.01 -4.17 -2.45
CA LEU A 60 -8.38 -5.54 -2.76
C LEU A 60 -9.23 -5.65 -4.03
N ASN A 61 -9.96 -4.58 -4.38
CA ASN A 61 -10.87 -4.59 -5.52
C ASN A 61 -10.21 -3.98 -6.74
N LEU A 62 -9.54 -4.82 -7.53
CA LEU A 62 -8.85 -4.39 -8.75
C LEU A 62 -9.60 -4.94 -9.98
N PRO A 63 -9.46 -4.29 -11.15
CA PRO A 63 -10.24 -4.68 -12.32
C PRO A 63 -9.83 -6.02 -12.94
N ASP A 64 -8.57 -6.42 -12.78
CA ASP A 64 -8.00 -7.58 -13.47
C ASP A 64 -7.71 -8.78 -12.57
N MET A 65 -7.66 -8.57 -11.25
CA MET A 65 -7.42 -9.66 -10.30
C MET A 65 -7.80 -9.23 -8.89
N ALA A 66 -7.90 -10.19 -7.98
CA ALA A 66 -8.14 -9.88 -6.58
C ALA A 66 -6.84 -9.37 -5.93
N GLY A 67 -6.92 -8.26 -5.21
CA GLY A 67 -5.74 -7.71 -4.50
C GLY A 67 -5.18 -8.66 -3.47
N ILE A 68 -6.03 -9.53 -2.89
CA ILE A 68 -5.59 -10.55 -1.94
C ILE A 68 -4.53 -11.48 -2.56
N ASP A 69 -4.62 -11.74 -3.86
CA ASP A 69 -3.65 -12.58 -4.56
C ASP A 69 -2.30 -11.88 -4.69
N ILE A 70 -2.30 -10.56 -4.82
CA ILE A 70 -1.06 -9.76 -4.82
C ILE A 70 -0.40 -9.83 -3.45
N LEU A 71 -1.18 -9.67 -2.38
CA LEU A 71 -0.68 -9.80 -1.02
C LEU A 71 -0.02 -11.17 -0.80
N ALA A 72 -0.69 -12.24 -1.24
CA ALA A 72 -0.15 -13.59 -1.13
C ALA A 72 1.18 -13.74 -1.87
N LYS A 73 1.28 -13.19 -3.07
CA LYS A 73 2.52 -13.25 -3.86
C LYS A 73 3.66 -12.50 -3.19
N ILE A 74 3.39 -11.34 -2.60
CA ILE A 74 4.40 -10.58 -1.87
C ILE A 74 4.90 -11.39 -0.66
N LYS A 75 3.97 -11.93 0.12
CA LYS A 75 4.33 -12.61 1.38
C LYS A 75 4.95 -13.98 1.17
N ASN A 76 4.73 -14.59 0.01
CA ASN A 76 5.35 -15.86 -0.35
C ASN A 76 6.70 -15.69 -1.07
N ASN A 77 7.15 -14.48 -1.30
CA ASN A 77 8.39 -14.20 -2.00
C ASN A 77 9.48 -13.81 -0.99
N GLU A 78 10.57 -14.55 -0.94
CA GLU A 78 11.67 -14.32 0.03
C GLU A 78 12.26 -12.91 -0.07
N SER A 79 12.32 -12.37 -1.28
CA SER A 79 12.91 -11.04 -1.50
C SER A 79 11.96 -9.89 -1.15
N HIS A 80 10.67 -10.15 -1.01
CA HIS A 80 9.64 -9.11 -0.82
C HIS A 80 8.82 -9.26 0.45
N CYS A 81 8.87 -10.43 1.11
CA CYS A 81 7.98 -10.72 2.25
C CYS A 81 8.17 -9.77 3.44
N HIS A 82 9.31 -9.08 3.52
CA HIS A 82 9.59 -8.10 4.58
C HIS A 82 8.85 -6.78 4.38
N ILE A 83 8.34 -6.51 3.17
CA ILE A 83 7.70 -5.23 2.86
C ILE A 83 6.34 -5.16 3.57
N PRO A 84 6.11 -4.15 4.43
CA PRO A 84 4.80 -3.96 5.03
C PRO A 84 3.74 -3.66 3.98
N VAL A 85 2.62 -4.37 4.04
CA VAL A 85 1.49 -4.15 3.16
C VAL A 85 0.29 -3.74 4.01
N VAL A 86 -0.21 -2.53 3.78
CA VAL A 86 -1.44 -2.06 4.40
C VAL A 86 -2.54 -2.12 3.35
N VAL A 87 -3.58 -2.87 3.66
CA VAL A 87 -4.76 -2.97 2.80
C VAL A 87 -5.67 -1.78 3.10
N MET A 88 -6.08 -1.07 2.05
CA MET A 88 -7.02 0.04 2.16
C MET A 88 -8.07 -0.11 1.08
N THR A 89 -9.27 -0.50 1.47
CA THR A 89 -10.32 -0.94 0.54
C THR A 89 -11.71 -0.52 1.03
N THR A 90 -12.68 -0.49 0.10
CA THR A 90 -14.07 -0.27 0.47
C THR A 90 -14.70 -1.48 1.15
N SER A 91 -14.09 -2.67 1.03
CA SER A 91 -14.62 -3.88 1.64
C SER A 91 -14.52 -3.82 3.16
N SER A 92 -15.66 -4.01 3.83
CA SER A 92 -15.73 -4.15 5.28
C SER A 92 -16.02 -5.59 5.71
N HIS A 93 -15.96 -6.54 4.79
CA HIS A 93 -16.27 -7.94 5.08
C HIS A 93 -15.20 -8.56 5.99
N GLU A 94 -15.66 -9.23 7.04
CA GLU A 94 -14.77 -9.89 7.99
C GLU A 94 -13.91 -10.96 7.31
N THR A 95 -14.45 -11.64 6.31
CA THR A 95 -13.70 -12.65 5.53
C THR A 95 -12.46 -12.03 4.88
N ASP A 96 -12.61 -10.88 4.25
CA ASP A 96 -11.49 -10.19 3.61
C ASP A 96 -10.45 -9.73 4.63
N ARG A 97 -10.93 -9.22 5.77
CA ARG A 97 -10.05 -8.78 6.86
C ARG A 97 -9.26 -9.96 7.42
N MET A 98 -9.94 -11.07 7.71
CA MET A 98 -9.29 -12.26 8.25
C MET A 98 -8.28 -12.85 7.28
N ARG A 99 -8.62 -12.94 5.99
CA ARG A 99 -7.69 -13.44 4.97
C ARG A 99 -6.46 -12.55 4.86
N SER A 100 -6.66 -11.24 4.91
CA SER A 100 -5.55 -10.27 4.82
C SER A 100 -4.57 -10.46 5.98
N TYR A 101 -5.06 -10.56 7.21
CA TYR A 101 -4.20 -10.78 8.37
C TYR A 101 -3.57 -12.17 8.36
N ASN A 102 -4.29 -13.20 7.91
CA ASN A 102 -3.74 -14.54 7.79
C ASN A 102 -2.59 -14.58 6.78
N LEU A 103 -2.63 -13.73 5.77
CA LEU A 103 -1.55 -13.55 4.80
C LEU A 103 -0.52 -12.52 5.26
N GLN A 104 -0.60 -12.09 6.52
CA GLN A 104 0.36 -11.20 7.17
C GLN A 104 0.37 -9.77 6.62
N ALA A 105 -0.81 -9.24 6.29
CA ALA A 105 -0.95 -7.81 6.07
C ALA A 105 -0.60 -7.09 7.38
N ALA A 106 0.06 -5.95 7.27
CA ALA A 106 0.43 -5.14 8.42
C ALA A 106 -0.74 -4.33 8.97
N GLY A 107 -1.76 -4.10 8.16
CA GLY A 107 -2.97 -3.40 8.57
C GLY A 107 -4.07 -3.54 7.55
N TYR A 108 -5.30 -3.32 7.99
CA TYR A 108 -6.48 -3.36 7.15
C TYR A 108 -7.35 -2.14 7.48
N ILE A 109 -7.57 -1.30 6.49
CA ILE A 109 -8.33 -0.05 6.67
C ILE A 109 -9.49 -0.02 5.68
N THR A 110 -10.70 0.17 6.19
CA THR A 110 -11.85 0.41 5.34
C THR A 110 -11.85 1.87 4.90
N LYS A 111 -11.92 2.11 3.60
CA LYS A 111 -11.86 3.46 3.04
C LYS A 111 -13.01 4.33 3.55
N PRO A 112 -12.74 5.51 4.10
CA PRO A 112 -13.79 6.48 4.41
C PRO A 112 -14.46 6.98 3.14
N LEU A 113 -15.76 7.30 3.23
CA LEU A 113 -16.50 7.89 2.11
C LEU A 113 -16.25 9.39 1.98
N ASP A 114 -15.98 10.06 3.10
CA ASP A 114 -15.72 11.49 3.11
C ASP A 114 -14.28 11.77 2.68
N PRO A 115 -14.05 12.65 1.68
CA PRO A 115 -12.70 12.95 1.21
C PRO A 115 -11.78 13.51 2.30
N ASP A 116 -12.27 14.35 3.20
CA ASP A 116 -11.45 14.92 4.27
C ASP A 116 -11.01 13.84 5.26
N GLU A 117 -11.90 12.91 5.59
CA GLU A 117 -11.56 11.76 6.43
C GLU A 117 -10.55 10.85 5.74
N PHE A 118 -10.70 10.65 4.43
CA PHE A 118 -9.78 9.85 3.65
C PHE A 118 -8.36 10.41 3.74
N ILE A 119 -8.21 11.72 3.50
CA ILE A 119 -6.91 12.39 3.59
C ILE A 119 -6.34 12.28 5.00
N ARG A 120 -7.19 12.42 6.02
CA ARG A 120 -6.77 12.30 7.43
C ARG A 120 -6.22 10.90 7.73
N VAL A 121 -6.87 9.86 7.20
CA VAL A 121 -6.39 8.48 7.34
C VAL A 121 -5.01 8.31 6.69
N ILE A 122 -4.83 8.86 5.48
CA ILE A 122 -3.53 8.77 4.79
C ILE A 122 -2.44 9.49 5.58
N LYS A 123 -2.75 10.66 6.15
CA LYS A 123 -1.79 11.37 7.01
C LYS A 123 -1.44 10.55 8.25
N GLY A 124 -2.42 9.85 8.81
CA GLY A 124 -2.18 8.95 9.94
C GLY A 124 -1.25 7.80 9.57
N ILE A 125 -1.41 7.22 8.39
CA ILE A 125 -0.52 6.18 7.87
C ILE A 125 0.90 6.73 7.74
N SER A 126 1.05 7.92 7.17
CA SER A 126 2.37 8.56 7.02
C SER A 126 3.04 8.79 8.36
N THR A 127 2.31 9.29 9.36
CA THR A 127 2.84 9.53 10.69
C THR A 127 3.29 8.24 11.35
N TYR A 128 2.43 7.21 11.32
CA TYR A 128 2.73 5.95 11.99
C TYR A 128 3.87 5.21 11.30
N TRP A 129 3.74 4.96 10.00
CA TRP A 129 4.65 4.07 9.28
C TRP A 129 5.96 4.74 8.89
N PHE A 130 5.96 6.06 8.65
CA PHE A 130 7.15 6.73 8.13
C PHE A 130 7.91 7.50 9.20
N GLN A 131 7.25 7.86 10.31
CA GLN A 131 7.90 8.62 11.38
C GLN A 131 8.12 7.82 12.65
N LEU A 132 7.18 6.94 13.01
CA LEU A 132 7.23 6.20 14.27
C LEU A 132 7.81 4.81 14.15
N VAL A 133 7.53 4.11 13.05
CA VAL A 133 7.97 2.74 12.83
C VAL A 133 9.28 2.73 12.05
N SER A 134 10.19 1.85 12.44
CA SER A 134 11.42 1.62 11.68
C SER A 134 11.13 0.61 10.60
N LEU A 135 11.20 1.03 9.34
CA LEU A 135 10.92 0.15 8.20
C LEU A 135 12.14 -0.71 7.86
N PRO A 136 11.91 -1.98 7.45
CA PRO A 136 12.99 -2.79 6.91
C PRO A 136 13.59 -2.12 5.69
N HIS A 137 14.90 -2.18 5.58
CA HIS A 137 15.61 -1.58 4.47
C HIS A 137 16.53 -2.61 3.84
N LYS A 138 16.25 -2.95 2.59
CA LYS A 138 17.07 -3.88 1.81
C LYS A 138 17.86 -3.08 0.79
N SER A 139 19.16 -3.10 0.94
CA SER A 139 20.07 -2.41 0.02
C SER A 139 20.38 -3.24 -1.22
#